data_0526dfe6833d9f41f493333fa9df3b2d
#
_entry.id   0526dfe6833d9f41f493333fa9df3b2d
#
_cell.length_a   1.000
_cell.length_b   1.000
_cell.length_c   1.000
_cell.angle_alpha   90.00
_cell.angle_beta   90.00
_cell.angle_gamma   90.00
#
_symmetry.space_group_name_H-M   'P 1'
#
loop_
_entity.id
_entity.type
_entity.pdbx_description
1 polymer ?
#
loop_
_entity_poly.entity_id
_entity_poly.type
_entity_poly.pdbx_seq_one_letter_code
_entity_poly.pdbx_strand_id
1 'polypeptide(L)'
;MATDTQRPDAGRTPPRRRRPRRMGVAARAVQNGVRRLFGRLPLPEEDREPIDFSAPSVPYYDDLARRFHLAQIILYLVLFVFVVTAVLSSRERITYANLYYLVKDINAASHIAEDAANRLDYPASVTTPAFVRYRGGLVVVGSQEVTVLSGSGRQTLTAQVNYATPAADASEKYFITYGRGENSFSVFNAFTQIHSEETEAAVCGAGVADDGSFILLTRAAGYPSRVMFYDRDCSVRASYYLTGYALSVAVSPSGDFAAVTSVEEADGKFRSKINIFRMSGGIANETVTVENALAGVCGFAAADRVAVAFPDRLTVLRTDGSVQAEIPLEDGTPTLCAISAGRIAILMQKSKNTGNYAVKVFDKNGKSVYNSGVAPDAEPTAIAFGGNVLYIRAGSYLYRFSGDGRAVTSTRISRDMLAILPDSDSSLLVCGSAFASRYYTRDFSDN
;
A
#
# COMPACT_ATOMS: atom_id res chain seq x y z
N MET A 1 -70.02 -66.29 -16.83
CA MET A 1 -70.39 -65.81 -15.51
C MET A 1 -69.42 -64.68 -15.14
N ALA A 2 -69.71 -63.46 -15.47
CA ALA A 2 -70.35 -62.41 -14.67
C ALA A 2 -69.65 -62.22 -13.34
N THR A 3 -68.95 -61.11 -13.22
CA THR A 3 -69.44 -59.93 -12.47
C THR A 3 -68.50 -58.76 -12.59
N ASP A 4 -69.08 -57.73 -12.96
CA ASP A 4 -68.75 -56.29 -13.00
C ASP A 4 -68.39 -55.80 -11.58
N THR A 5 -67.32 -54.98 -11.42
CA THR A 5 -67.19 -54.12 -10.26
C THR A 5 -66.46 -52.84 -10.62
N GLN A 6 -67.20 -51.79 -10.45
CA GLN A 6 -66.90 -50.35 -10.65
C GLN A 6 -65.57 -49.86 -10.02
N ARG A 7 -64.84 -49.01 -10.78
CA ARG A 7 -63.81 -48.15 -10.25
C ARG A 7 -64.42 -46.85 -9.70
N PRO A 8 -63.99 -46.40 -8.52
CA PRO A 8 -64.31 -45.04 -8.09
C PRO A 8 -63.31 -44.02 -8.61
N ASP A 9 -63.81 -42.86 -8.91
CA ASP A 9 -63.20 -41.62 -9.42
C ASP A 9 -61.99 -41.22 -8.60
N ALA A 10 -60.85 -40.93 -9.27
CA ALA A 10 -59.64 -40.36 -8.67
C ALA A 10 -59.74 -38.82 -8.61
N GLY A 11 -59.86 -38.33 -7.41
CA GLY A 11 -59.96 -36.93 -7.10
C GLY A 11 -58.78 -36.09 -7.65
N ARG A 12 -59.12 -35.01 -8.31
CA ARG A 12 -58.23 -33.93 -8.77
C ARG A 12 -57.56 -33.26 -7.57
N THR A 13 -56.24 -33.42 -7.45
CA THR A 13 -55.41 -32.66 -6.52
C THR A 13 -55.29 -31.19 -6.99
N PRO A 14 -55.52 -30.20 -6.11
CA PRO A 14 -55.35 -28.80 -6.47
C PRO A 14 -53.89 -28.44 -6.67
N PRO A 15 -53.54 -27.42 -7.53
CA PRO A 15 -52.19 -27.07 -7.83
C PRO A 15 -51.49 -26.50 -6.58
N ARG A 16 -50.32 -27.06 -6.23
CA ARG A 16 -49.45 -26.54 -5.18
C ARG A 16 -49.06 -25.09 -5.48
N ARG A 17 -49.55 -24.14 -4.65
CA ARG A 17 -49.05 -22.77 -4.61
C ARG A 17 -47.56 -22.80 -4.30
N ARG A 18 -46.70 -22.35 -5.24
CA ARG A 18 -45.28 -22.12 -5.01
C ARG A 18 -45.15 -21.05 -3.94
N ARG A 19 -44.56 -21.41 -2.80
CA ARG A 19 -44.15 -20.45 -1.76
C ARG A 19 -43.11 -19.48 -2.37
N PRO A 20 -43.26 -18.16 -2.16
CA PRO A 20 -42.25 -17.21 -2.61
C PRO A 20 -40.91 -17.53 -1.91
N ARG A 21 -39.85 -17.62 -2.70
CA ARG A 21 -38.47 -17.74 -2.18
C ARG A 21 -38.24 -16.62 -1.17
N ARG A 22 -37.92 -16.97 0.07
CA ARG A 22 -37.50 -15.97 1.08
C ARG A 22 -36.23 -15.30 0.58
N MET A 23 -36.30 -14.00 0.30
CA MET A 23 -35.14 -13.18 0.02
C MET A 23 -34.18 -13.28 1.21
N GLY A 24 -32.88 -13.46 0.93
CA GLY A 24 -31.85 -13.53 1.94
C GLY A 24 -31.76 -12.24 2.77
N VAL A 25 -31.22 -12.32 3.96
CA VAL A 25 -31.09 -11.20 4.92
C VAL A 25 -30.39 -9.99 4.29
N ALA A 26 -29.41 -10.21 3.41
CA ALA A 26 -28.70 -9.17 2.67
C ALA A 26 -29.62 -8.38 1.70
N ALA A 27 -30.51 -9.06 0.97
CA ALA A 27 -31.46 -8.38 0.06
C ALA A 27 -32.46 -7.52 0.83
N ARG A 28 -32.87 -7.92 2.05
CA ARG A 28 -33.72 -7.11 2.92
C ARG A 28 -33.01 -5.90 3.49
N ALA A 29 -31.72 -6.04 3.84
CA ALA A 29 -30.91 -4.93 4.32
C ALA A 29 -30.74 -3.85 3.24
N VAL A 30 -30.45 -4.24 2.00
CA VAL A 30 -30.34 -3.31 0.85
C VAL A 30 -31.69 -2.66 0.58
N GLN A 31 -32.79 -3.42 0.56
CA GLN A 31 -34.13 -2.86 0.34
C GLN A 31 -34.57 -1.89 1.44
N ASN A 32 -34.19 -2.15 2.70
CA ASN A 32 -34.44 -1.25 3.82
C ASN A 32 -33.51 -0.01 3.80
N GLY A 33 -32.26 -0.16 3.34
CA GLY A 33 -31.34 0.95 3.13
C GLY A 33 -31.82 1.89 2.03
N VAL A 34 -32.25 1.36 0.89
CA VAL A 34 -32.85 2.13 -0.21
C VAL A 34 -34.14 2.82 0.24
N ARG A 35 -35.02 2.16 1.01
CA ARG A 35 -36.21 2.80 1.57
C ARG A 35 -35.90 3.92 2.58
N ARG A 36 -34.78 3.84 3.32
CA ARG A 36 -34.33 4.91 4.21
C ARG A 36 -33.73 6.11 3.47
N LEU A 37 -33.04 5.88 2.37
CA LEU A 37 -32.44 6.93 1.52
C LEU A 37 -33.47 7.67 0.66
N PHE A 38 -34.54 6.98 0.23
CA PHE A 38 -35.62 7.53 -0.61
C PHE A 38 -36.97 7.60 0.11
N GLY A 39 -36.99 7.29 1.41
CA GLY A 39 -38.17 7.50 2.25
C GLY A 39 -38.48 8.99 2.35
N ARG A 40 -39.70 9.38 2.00
CA ARG A 40 -40.19 10.73 2.18
C ARG A 40 -39.89 11.21 3.58
N LEU A 41 -39.18 12.35 3.70
CA LEU A 41 -39.10 13.08 4.97
C LEU A 41 -40.52 13.22 5.50
N PRO A 42 -40.82 12.80 6.75
CA PRO A 42 -42.14 13.05 7.31
C PRO A 42 -42.32 14.57 7.44
N LEU A 43 -43.26 15.12 6.65
CA LEU A 43 -43.72 16.46 6.91
C LEU A 43 -44.39 16.48 8.28
N PRO A 44 -44.22 17.55 9.07
CA PRO A 44 -44.93 17.71 10.35
C PRO A 44 -46.42 17.52 10.14
N GLU A 45 -47.06 16.79 11.02
CA GLU A 45 -48.47 16.44 10.91
C GLU A 45 -49.43 17.64 10.97
N GLU A 46 -48.92 18.81 11.41
CA GLU A 46 -49.72 20.03 11.62
C GLU A 46 -50.14 20.76 10.32
N ASP A 47 -49.50 20.48 9.16
CA ASP A 47 -49.78 21.18 7.91
C ASP A 47 -50.59 20.36 6.91
N ARG A 48 -51.24 19.28 7.30
CA ARG A 48 -52.13 18.51 6.42
C ARG A 48 -53.54 19.04 6.46
N GLU A 49 -53.78 20.17 5.83
CA GLU A 49 -55.14 20.48 5.37
C GLU A 49 -55.62 19.36 4.42
N PRO A 50 -56.86 18.88 4.54
CA PRO A 50 -57.38 17.90 3.62
C PRO A 50 -57.37 18.49 2.21
N ILE A 51 -56.61 17.86 1.30
CA ILE A 51 -56.54 18.29 -0.10
C ILE A 51 -57.94 18.13 -0.72
N ASP A 52 -58.59 19.25 -0.97
CA ASP A 52 -59.86 19.28 -1.67
C ASP A 52 -59.60 19.02 -3.19
N PHE A 53 -59.83 17.78 -3.61
CA PHE A 53 -59.69 17.35 -5.00
C PHE A 53 -60.72 17.97 -5.94
N SER A 54 -61.70 18.72 -5.43
CA SER A 54 -62.72 19.43 -6.22
C SER A 54 -62.29 20.85 -6.65
N ALA A 55 -61.19 21.36 -6.10
CA ALA A 55 -60.67 22.67 -6.49
C ALA A 55 -60.09 22.61 -7.92
N PRO A 56 -60.40 23.58 -8.79
CA PRO A 56 -59.88 23.60 -10.15
C PRO A 56 -58.36 23.71 -10.11
N SER A 57 -57.66 22.73 -10.73
CA SER A 57 -56.22 22.75 -10.85
C SER A 57 -55.78 24.01 -11.59
N VAL A 58 -54.84 24.77 -10.99
CA VAL A 58 -54.31 25.95 -11.65
C VAL A 58 -53.35 25.45 -12.77
N PRO A 59 -53.64 25.71 -14.06
CA PRO A 59 -52.89 25.14 -15.19
C PRO A 59 -51.37 25.36 -15.09
N TYR A 60 -50.96 26.44 -14.44
CA TYR A 60 -49.58 26.80 -14.21
C TYR A 60 -48.85 25.78 -13.33
N TYR A 61 -49.48 25.29 -12.28
CA TYR A 61 -48.82 24.31 -11.36
C TYR A 61 -48.78 22.92 -12.01
N ASP A 62 -49.73 22.55 -12.84
CA ASP A 62 -49.68 21.28 -13.57
C ASP A 62 -48.57 21.28 -14.63
N ASP A 63 -48.36 22.39 -15.33
CA ASP A 63 -47.25 22.54 -16.28
C ASP A 63 -45.91 22.57 -15.57
N LEU A 64 -45.81 23.20 -14.39
CA LEU A 64 -44.60 23.22 -13.57
C LEU A 64 -44.30 21.82 -13.05
N ALA A 65 -45.28 21.08 -12.56
CA ALA A 65 -45.13 19.71 -12.09
C ALA A 65 -44.66 18.77 -13.20
N ARG A 66 -45.23 18.91 -14.41
CA ARG A 66 -44.77 18.14 -15.59
C ARG A 66 -43.34 18.43 -15.97
N ARG A 67 -42.92 19.70 -15.96
CA ARG A 67 -41.53 20.11 -16.21
C ARG A 67 -40.58 19.57 -15.16
N PHE A 68 -40.97 19.57 -13.90
CA PHE A 68 -40.17 18.99 -12.80
C PHE A 68 -40.04 17.47 -12.96
N HIS A 69 -41.12 16.79 -13.31
CA HIS A 69 -41.13 15.36 -13.57
C HIS A 69 -40.23 14.95 -14.75
N LEU A 70 -40.29 15.76 -15.82
CA LEU A 70 -39.46 15.57 -16.99
C LEU A 70 -38.00 15.84 -16.69
N ALA A 71 -37.67 16.89 -15.92
CA ALA A 71 -36.33 17.16 -15.46
C ALA A 71 -35.78 16.03 -14.56
N GLN A 72 -36.59 15.45 -13.67
CA GLN A 72 -36.26 14.32 -12.85
C GLN A 72 -35.95 13.06 -13.67
N ILE A 73 -36.76 12.78 -14.71
CA ILE A 73 -36.51 11.66 -15.64
C ILE A 73 -35.21 11.87 -16.39
N ILE A 74 -34.94 13.07 -16.89
CA ILE A 74 -33.70 13.41 -17.59
C ILE A 74 -32.49 13.24 -16.63
N LEU A 75 -32.61 13.69 -15.38
CA LEU A 75 -31.55 13.54 -14.37
C LEU A 75 -31.25 12.06 -14.11
N TYR A 76 -32.27 11.22 -13.96
CA TYR A 76 -32.08 9.79 -13.80
C TYR A 76 -31.45 9.12 -15.02
N LEU A 77 -31.86 9.57 -16.23
CA LEU A 77 -31.27 9.06 -17.47
C LEU A 77 -29.78 9.44 -17.58
N VAL A 78 -29.41 10.68 -17.26
CA VAL A 78 -28.03 11.14 -17.25
C VAL A 78 -27.21 10.38 -16.20
N LEU A 79 -27.75 10.19 -14.99
CA LEU A 79 -27.13 9.41 -13.95
C LEU A 79 -26.93 7.95 -14.37
N PHE A 80 -27.92 7.35 -15.02
CA PHE A 80 -27.84 5.99 -15.54
C PHE A 80 -26.76 5.87 -16.62
N VAL A 81 -26.73 6.77 -17.59
CA VAL A 81 -25.70 6.80 -18.64
C VAL A 81 -24.31 6.99 -18.03
N PHE A 82 -24.17 7.88 -17.04
CA PHE A 82 -22.91 8.07 -16.31
C PHE A 82 -22.46 6.79 -15.62
N VAL A 83 -23.35 6.11 -14.88
CA VAL A 83 -23.05 4.85 -14.20
C VAL A 83 -22.67 3.76 -15.21
N VAL A 84 -23.42 3.64 -16.31
CA VAL A 84 -23.11 2.66 -17.37
C VAL A 84 -21.75 2.96 -18.01
N THR A 85 -21.47 4.22 -18.32
CA THR A 85 -20.20 4.63 -18.91
C THR A 85 -19.04 4.39 -17.92
N ALA A 86 -19.22 4.69 -16.63
CA ALA A 86 -18.23 4.43 -15.59
C ALA A 86 -17.96 2.92 -15.44
N VAL A 87 -19.01 2.09 -15.45
CA VAL A 87 -18.89 0.63 -15.41
C VAL A 87 -18.19 0.08 -16.65
N LEU A 88 -18.55 0.53 -17.83
CA LEU A 88 -17.92 0.09 -19.09
C LEU A 88 -16.47 0.55 -19.20
N SER A 89 -16.15 1.78 -18.78
CA SER A 89 -14.78 2.33 -18.75
C SER A 89 -13.89 1.64 -17.72
N SER A 90 -14.50 1.15 -16.62
CA SER A 90 -13.79 0.46 -15.55
C SER A 90 -13.99 -1.06 -15.57
N ARG A 91 -14.44 -1.60 -16.69
CA ARG A 91 -14.83 -3.02 -16.84
C ARG A 91 -13.76 -4.00 -16.39
N GLU A 92 -12.49 -3.69 -16.63
CA GLU A 92 -11.37 -4.52 -16.19
C GLU A 92 -11.09 -4.42 -14.67
N ARG A 93 -11.56 -3.34 -14.02
CA ARG A 93 -11.38 -3.10 -12.58
C ARG A 93 -12.57 -3.55 -11.73
N ILE A 94 -13.76 -3.71 -12.35
CA ILE A 94 -14.99 -4.12 -11.67
C ILE A 94 -15.18 -5.64 -11.86
N THR A 95 -14.38 -6.43 -11.15
CA THR A 95 -14.62 -7.86 -10.99
C THR A 95 -15.52 -8.10 -9.76
N TYR A 96 -16.25 -9.23 -9.74
CA TYR A 96 -17.06 -9.64 -8.58
C TYR A 96 -16.23 -9.66 -7.29
N ALA A 97 -14.97 -10.09 -7.38
CA ALA A 97 -14.04 -10.05 -6.26
C ALA A 97 -13.79 -8.62 -5.75
N ASN A 98 -13.51 -7.66 -6.66
CA ASN A 98 -13.26 -6.28 -6.28
C ASN A 98 -14.51 -5.61 -5.67
N LEU A 99 -15.72 -5.93 -6.16
CA LEU A 99 -16.97 -5.41 -5.59
C LEU A 99 -17.26 -6.02 -4.21
N TYR A 100 -17.04 -7.31 -4.05
CA TYR A 100 -17.14 -7.99 -2.75
C TYR A 100 -16.18 -7.40 -1.73
N TYR A 101 -14.95 -7.11 -2.15
CA TYR A 101 -13.91 -6.52 -1.33
C TYR A 101 -14.17 -5.05 -1.01
N LEU A 102 -14.69 -4.27 -1.96
CA LEU A 102 -15.09 -2.88 -1.71
C LEU A 102 -16.14 -2.80 -0.58
N VAL A 103 -17.17 -3.66 -0.61
CA VAL A 103 -18.20 -3.70 0.42
C VAL A 103 -17.63 -4.13 1.78
N LYS A 104 -16.69 -5.08 1.79
CA LYS A 104 -16.03 -5.54 3.00
C LYS A 104 -15.06 -4.50 3.57
N ASP A 105 -14.40 -3.72 2.71
CA ASP A 105 -13.49 -2.64 3.06
C ASP A 105 -14.20 -1.44 3.68
N ILE A 106 -15.37 -1.07 3.21
CA ILE A 106 -16.19 0.00 3.81
C ILE A 106 -16.48 -0.32 5.28
N ASN A 107 -16.76 -1.58 5.60
CA ASN A 107 -16.98 -2.02 6.98
C ASN A 107 -15.67 -2.11 7.79
N ALA A 108 -14.53 -2.40 7.16
CA ALA A 108 -13.24 -2.45 7.85
C ALA A 108 -12.67 -1.07 8.13
N ALA A 109 -12.80 -0.12 7.18
CA ALA A 109 -12.30 1.25 7.34
C ALA A 109 -13.01 2.03 8.45
N SER A 110 -14.30 1.76 8.70
CA SER A 110 -15.05 2.43 9.78
C SER A 110 -14.63 1.99 11.19
N HIS A 111 -14.00 0.82 11.34
CA HIS A 111 -13.50 0.33 12.64
C HIS A 111 -12.03 0.70 12.92
N ILE A 112 -11.27 1.17 11.91
CA ILE A 112 -9.84 1.50 12.07
C ILE A 112 -9.64 2.82 12.82
N ALA A 113 -10.63 3.73 12.83
CA ALA A 113 -10.48 5.06 13.40
C ALA A 113 -10.64 5.14 14.93
N GLU A 114 -11.28 4.16 15.58
CA GLU A 114 -11.65 4.29 16.99
C GLU A 114 -10.80 3.48 17.99
N ASP A 115 -10.13 2.38 17.59
CA ASP A 115 -9.39 1.51 18.53
C ASP A 115 -8.03 1.02 17.98
N ALA A 116 -7.11 1.95 17.65
CA ALA A 116 -5.73 1.55 17.35
C ALA A 116 -5.07 0.97 18.61
N ALA A 117 -4.76 -0.34 18.60
CA ALA A 117 -4.12 -1.00 19.72
C ALA A 117 -2.71 -0.41 19.96
N ASN A 118 -2.39 -0.16 21.22
CA ASN A 118 -1.05 0.29 21.62
C ASN A 118 0.00 -0.81 21.47
N ARG A 119 -0.43 -2.07 21.44
CA ARG A 119 0.41 -3.24 21.28
C ARG A 119 -0.23 -4.25 20.33
N LEU A 120 0.55 -4.73 19.39
CA LEU A 120 0.19 -5.76 18.43
C LEU A 120 1.04 -6.99 18.69
N ASP A 121 0.43 -8.07 19.19
CA ASP A 121 1.13 -9.32 19.44
C ASP A 121 1.06 -10.22 18.20
N TYR A 122 2.15 -10.92 17.89
CA TYR A 122 2.28 -11.86 16.79
C TYR A 122 3.21 -13.03 17.15
N PRO A 123 3.13 -14.17 16.44
CA PRO A 123 4.02 -15.30 16.69
C PRO A 123 5.48 -14.90 16.51
N ALA A 124 6.32 -15.33 17.47
CA ALA A 124 7.76 -15.12 17.35
C ALA A 124 8.33 -15.97 16.21
N SER A 125 9.13 -15.34 15.36
CA SER A 125 9.83 -16.02 14.28
C SER A 125 11.15 -16.60 14.76
N VAL A 126 11.57 -17.73 14.19
CA VAL A 126 12.88 -18.35 14.43
C VAL A 126 14.03 -17.50 13.88
N THR A 127 13.77 -16.80 12.75
CA THR A 127 14.71 -15.87 12.13
C THR A 127 14.23 -14.44 12.33
N THR A 128 15.07 -13.45 12.01
CA THR A 128 14.66 -12.04 12.03
C THR A 128 13.52 -11.81 11.05
N PRO A 129 12.31 -11.44 11.52
CA PRO A 129 11.18 -11.22 10.65
C PRO A 129 11.33 -9.92 9.84
N ALA A 130 10.70 -9.88 8.68
CA ALA A 130 10.50 -8.65 7.93
C ALA A 130 9.15 -8.02 8.30
N PHE A 131 9.09 -6.70 8.25
CA PHE A 131 7.92 -5.93 8.63
C PHE A 131 7.60 -4.91 7.55
N VAL A 132 6.34 -4.83 7.14
CA VAL A 132 5.86 -3.76 6.27
C VAL A 132 4.51 -3.23 6.76
N ARG A 133 4.31 -1.92 6.55
CA ARG A 133 3.02 -1.30 6.77
C ARG A 133 2.07 -1.68 5.66
N TYR A 134 0.84 -2.03 6.03
CA TYR A 134 -0.19 -2.40 5.07
C TYR A 134 -1.56 -1.99 5.59
N ARG A 135 -2.27 -1.11 4.86
CA ARG A 135 -3.65 -0.67 5.14
C ARG A 135 -3.91 -0.25 6.60
N GLY A 136 -3.02 0.54 7.17
CA GLY A 136 -3.12 0.97 8.55
C GLY A 136 -2.79 -0.09 9.60
N GLY A 137 -2.47 -1.31 9.17
CA GLY A 137 -2.04 -2.42 9.99
C GLY A 137 -0.57 -2.79 9.79
N LEU A 138 -0.22 -4.01 10.14
CA LEU A 138 1.13 -4.55 10.12
C LEU A 138 1.14 -5.91 9.42
N VAL A 139 2.05 -6.11 8.48
CA VAL A 139 2.43 -7.43 7.97
C VAL A 139 3.72 -7.84 8.63
N VAL A 140 3.71 -9.02 9.23
CA VAL A 140 4.89 -9.67 9.82
C VAL A 140 5.20 -10.91 9.00
N VAL A 141 6.40 -10.95 8.43
CA VAL A 141 6.87 -12.07 7.61
C VAL A 141 7.94 -12.81 8.40
N GLY A 142 7.56 -13.94 8.97
CA GLY A 142 8.46 -14.85 9.63
C GLY A 142 9.08 -15.86 8.66
N SER A 143 9.87 -16.79 9.20
CA SER A 143 10.47 -17.86 8.39
C SER A 143 9.47 -18.89 7.88
N GLN A 144 8.39 -19.12 8.61
CA GLN A 144 7.40 -20.17 8.28
C GLN A 144 5.99 -19.61 8.04
N GLU A 145 5.72 -18.37 8.43
CA GLU A 145 4.39 -17.80 8.44
C GLU A 145 4.43 -16.31 8.11
N VAL A 146 3.45 -15.88 7.33
CA VAL A 146 3.08 -14.48 7.11
C VAL A 146 1.83 -14.20 7.93
N THR A 147 1.89 -13.20 8.81
CA THR A 147 0.75 -12.76 9.62
C THR A 147 0.39 -11.32 9.27
N VAL A 148 -0.87 -11.08 8.97
CA VAL A 148 -1.42 -9.72 8.74
C VAL A 148 -2.29 -9.32 9.92
N LEU A 149 -1.93 -8.21 10.55
CA LEU A 149 -2.65 -7.62 11.67
C LEU A 149 -3.33 -6.33 11.24
N SER A 150 -4.59 -6.13 11.64
CA SER A 150 -5.28 -4.84 11.50
C SER A 150 -4.68 -3.79 12.44
N GLY A 151 -5.02 -2.52 12.26
CA GLY A 151 -4.62 -1.46 13.18
C GLY A 151 -5.08 -1.67 14.63
N SER A 152 -6.16 -2.44 14.85
CA SER A 152 -6.67 -2.85 16.17
C SER A 152 -5.99 -4.10 16.76
N GLY A 153 -5.00 -4.68 16.07
CA GLY A 153 -4.28 -5.87 16.53
C GLY A 153 -4.97 -7.19 16.20
N ARG A 154 -6.11 -7.16 15.50
CA ARG A 154 -6.77 -8.41 15.09
C ARG A 154 -6.05 -9.02 13.91
N GLN A 155 -5.72 -10.30 14.00
CA GLN A 155 -5.19 -11.09 12.90
C GLN A 155 -6.25 -11.25 11.81
N THR A 156 -5.94 -10.79 10.60
CA THR A 156 -6.87 -10.81 9.46
C THR A 156 -6.52 -11.85 8.42
N LEU A 157 -5.23 -12.18 8.30
CA LEU A 157 -4.71 -13.20 7.40
C LEU A 157 -3.53 -13.92 8.05
N THR A 158 -3.45 -15.22 7.76
CA THR A 158 -2.25 -16.03 8.01
C THR A 158 -2.01 -16.91 6.79
N ALA A 159 -0.74 -17.03 6.38
CA ALA A 159 -0.34 -17.91 5.30
C ALA A 159 1.00 -18.57 5.63
N GLN A 160 1.14 -19.84 5.24
CA GLN A 160 2.38 -20.58 5.39
C GLN A 160 3.36 -20.20 4.29
N VAL A 161 4.61 -19.96 4.68
CA VAL A 161 5.74 -19.68 3.79
C VAL A 161 6.95 -20.47 4.29
N ASN A 162 8.03 -20.45 3.53
CA ASN A 162 9.29 -21.05 3.96
C ASN A 162 10.45 -20.17 3.49
N TYR A 163 10.87 -19.25 4.35
CA TYR A 163 11.95 -18.30 4.06
C TYR A 163 13.04 -18.38 5.11
N ALA A 164 14.29 -18.62 4.73
CA ALA A 164 15.43 -18.50 5.64
C ALA A 164 15.74 -17.02 5.93
N THR A 165 15.57 -16.15 4.93
CA THR A 165 15.78 -14.70 5.06
C THR A 165 14.54 -13.95 4.54
N PRO A 166 13.51 -13.78 5.40
CA PRO A 166 12.28 -13.12 5.01
C PRO A 166 12.49 -11.68 4.55
N ALA A 167 11.81 -11.29 3.49
CA ALA A 167 11.74 -9.93 3.01
C ALA A 167 10.34 -9.63 2.46
N ALA A 168 9.97 -8.37 2.43
CA ALA A 168 8.67 -7.95 1.92
C ALA A 168 8.70 -6.52 1.39
N ASP A 169 7.77 -6.23 0.48
CA ASP A 169 7.40 -4.90 0.03
C ASP A 169 5.88 -4.78 -0.04
N ALA A 170 5.35 -3.57 0.16
CA ALA A 170 3.92 -3.35 0.18
C ALA A 170 3.53 -2.04 -0.47
N SER A 171 2.43 -2.10 -1.21
CA SER A 171 1.64 -0.97 -1.67
C SER A 171 0.39 -0.79 -0.79
N GLU A 172 -0.53 0.10 -1.14
CA GLU A 172 -1.78 0.25 -0.40
C GLU A 172 -2.71 -0.96 -0.51
N LYS A 173 -2.69 -1.70 -1.64
CA LYS A 173 -3.63 -2.78 -1.94
C LYS A 173 -3.05 -4.17 -1.92
N TYR A 174 -1.75 -4.29 -2.20
CA TYR A 174 -1.04 -5.55 -2.33
C TYR A 174 0.25 -5.54 -1.52
N PHE A 175 0.73 -6.70 -1.16
CA PHE A 175 2.09 -6.88 -0.65
C PHE A 175 2.69 -8.16 -1.21
N ILE A 176 4.01 -8.13 -1.35
CA ILE A 176 4.81 -9.25 -1.81
C ILE A 176 5.78 -9.67 -0.71
N THR A 177 5.93 -10.97 -0.52
CA THR A 177 6.89 -11.56 0.41
C THR A 177 7.80 -12.51 -0.35
N TYR A 178 9.04 -12.59 0.06
CA TYR A 178 10.01 -13.47 -0.59
C TYR A 178 11.15 -13.83 0.36
N GLY A 179 11.81 -14.97 0.09
CA GLY A 179 13.08 -15.31 0.71
C GLY A 179 14.22 -14.61 -0.03
N ARG A 180 14.93 -13.69 0.63
CA ARG A 180 16.06 -13.00 0.01
C ARG A 180 17.22 -13.96 -0.21
N GLY A 181 17.63 -14.13 -1.48
CA GLY A 181 18.63 -15.09 -1.88
C GLY A 181 18.09 -16.51 -2.06
N GLU A 182 16.77 -16.68 -2.01
CA GLU A 182 16.02 -17.92 -2.23
C GLU A 182 15.13 -17.80 -3.45
N ASN A 183 14.52 -18.90 -3.87
CA ASN A 183 13.74 -18.91 -5.12
C ASN A 183 12.25 -18.64 -4.91
N SER A 184 11.76 -18.60 -3.67
CA SER A 184 10.33 -18.54 -3.37
C SER A 184 9.85 -17.12 -3.14
N PHE A 185 8.67 -16.80 -3.66
CA PHE A 185 7.93 -15.57 -3.37
C PHE A 185 6.43 -15.82 -3.32
N SER A 186 5.71 -14.91 -2.68
CA SER A 186 4.25 -14.96 -2.60
C SER A 186 3.67 -13.55 -2.68
N VAL A 187 2.55 -13.42 -3.38
CA VAL A 187 1.80 -12.16 -3.54
C VAL A 187 0.48 -12.26 -2.82
N PHE A 188 0.12 -11.20 -2.13
CA PHE A 188 -1.06 -11.14 -1.28
C PHE A 188 -1.87 -9.87 -1.53
N ASN A 189 -3.15 -9.97 -1.25
CA ASN A 189 -4.00 -8.82 -0.97
C ASN A 189 -4.49 -8.85 0.49
N ALA A 190 -5.42 -7.97 0.87
CA ALA A 190 -5.95 -7.89 2.23
C ALA A 190 -6.67 -9.16 2.73
N PHE A 191 -6.96 -10.12 1.86
CA PHE A 191 -7.89 -11.21 2.14
C PHE A 191 -7.32 -12.60 1.92
N THR A 192 -6.35 -12.71 1.02
CA THR A 192 -5.81 -14.02 0.63
C THR A 192 -4.42 -13.90 0.01
N GLN A 193 -3.71 -15.01 0.04
CA GLN A 193 -2.58 -15.26 -0.83
C GLN A 193 -3.11 -15.44 -2.25
N ILE A 194 -2.70 -14.55 -3.17
CA ILE A 194 -3.13 -14.56 -4.57
C ILE A 194 -2.30 -15.55 -5.36
N HIS A 195 -0.99 -15.56 -5.10
CA HIS A 195 -0.02 -16.32 -5.85
C HIS A 195 1.15 -16.75 -4.97
N SER A 196 1.71 -17.92 -5.26
CA SER A 196 2.95 -18.41 -4.68
C SER A 196 3.67 -19.22 -5.74
N GLU A 197 4.94 -18.91 -5.96
CA GLU A 197 5.73 -19.51 -7.04
C GLU A 197 7.19 -19.63 -6.60
N GLU A 198 7.89 -20.58 -7.19
CA GLU A 198 9.35 -20.70 -7.13
C GLU A 198 9.96 -20.25 -8.45
N THR A 199 10.83 -19.27 -8.40
CA THR A 199 11.60 -18.78 -9.55
C THR A 199 12.74 -19.73 -9.90
N GLU A 200 13.18 -19.68 -11.15
CA GLU A 200 14.35 -20.46 -11.61
C GLU A 200 15.67 -20.09 -10.90
N ALA A 201 15.73 -18.87 -10.35
CA ALA A 201 16.93 -18.34 -9.71
C ALA A 201 16.59 -17.45 -8.53
N ALA A 202 17.55 -17.28 -7.62
CA ALA A 202 17.37 -16.59 -6.36
C ALA A 202 16.83 -15.16 -6.51
N VAL A 203 15.79 -14.83 -5.75
CA VAL A 203 15.19 -13.50 -5.65
C VAL A 203 16.08 -12.61 -4.78
N CYS A 204 16.50 -11.47 -5.34
CA CYS A 204 17.35 -10.49 -4.65
C CYS A 204 16.55 -9.30 -4.13
N GLY A 205 15.40 -9.00 -4.75
CA GLY A 205 14.53 -7.89 -4.40
C GLY A 205 13.19 -7.97 -5.09
N ALA A 206 12.21 -7.29 -4.56
CA ALA A 206 10.87 -7.19 -5.14
C ALA A 206 10.26 -5.83 -4.87
N GLY A 207 9.28 -5.44 -5.69
CA GLY A 207 8.44 -4.26 -5.46
C GLY A 207 7.05 -4.49 -6.05
N VAL A 208 6.01 -3.97 -5.40
CA VAL A 208 4.62 -4.16 -5.80
C VAL A 208 3.88 -2.83 -5.95
N ALA A 209 3.05 -2.73 -6.99
CA ALA A 209 2.21 -1.57 -7.27
C ALA A 209 0.76 -1.76 -6.78
N ASP A 210 0.01 -0.66 -6.70
CA ASP A 210 -1.39 -0.66 -6.25
C ASP A 210 -2.38 -1.33 -7.21
N ASP A 211 -1.99 -1.51 -8.46
CA ASP A 211 -2.80 -2.24 -9.46
C ASP A 211 -2.59 -3.76 -9.41
N GLY A 212 -1.64 -4.23 -8.56
CA GLY A 212 -1.28 -5.63 -8.41
C GLY A 212 -0.16 -6.09 -9.33
N SER A 213 0.35 -5.23 -10.22
CA SER A 213 1.58 -5.50 -10.96
C SER A 213 2.80 -5.45 -10.03
N PHE A 214 3.80 -6.26 -10.30
CA PHE A 214 4.99 -6.32 -9.45
C PHE A 214 6.25 -6.58 -10.27
N ILE A 215 7.39 -6.31 -9.64
CA ILE A 215 8.72 -6.50 -10.21
C ILE A 215 9.54 -7.39 -9.29
N LEU A 216 10.27 -8.33 -9.88
CA LEU A 216 11.25 -9.15 -9.18
C LEU A 216 12.64 -8.89 -9.75
N LEU A 217 13.61 -8.79 -8.85
CA LEU A 217 15.02 -8.89 -9.17
C LEU A 217 15.50 -10.29 -8.85
N THR A 218 16.02 -11.01 -9.82
CA THR A 218 16.57 -12.35 -9.62
C THR A 218 18.01 -12.41 -10.13
N ARG A 219 18.73 -13.43 -9.71
CA ARG A 219 19.93 -13.85 -10.43
C ARG A 219 19.54 -14.46 -11.76
N ALA A 220 20.49 -14.67 -12.66
CA ALA A 220 20.23 -15.32 -13.93
C ALA A 220 21.45 -16.12 -14.41
N ALA A 221 21.22 -17.18 -15.17
CA ALA A 221 22.29 -17.90 -15.82
C ALA A 221 22.94 -17.05 -16.91
N GLY A 222 24.25 -16.85 -16.83
CA GLY A 222 25.02 -16.07 -17.80
C GLY A 222 24.95 -14.54 -17.62
N TYR A 223 24.15 -14.03 -16.68
CA TYR A 223 24.06 -12.61 -16.33
C TYR A 223 24.03 -12.42 -14.81
N PRO A 224 24.60 -11.33 -14.29
CA PRO A 224 24.59 -11.04 -12.84
C PRO A 224 23.19 -10.91 -12.26
N SER A 225 22.25 -10.33 -13.01
CA SER A 225 20.89 -10.11 -12.56
C SER A 225 19.88 -10.09 -13.72
N ARG A 226 18.63 -10.38 -13.37
CA ARG A 226 17.47 -10.29 -14.26
C ARG A 226 16.36 -9.49 -13.55
N VAL A 227 15.73 -8.60 -14.28
CA VAL A 227 14.54 -7.84 -13.85
C VAL A 227 13.35 -8.49 -14.54
N MET A 228 12.35 -8.92 -13.77
CA MET A 228 11.12 -9.55 -14.27
C MET A 228 9.93 -8.71 -13.90
N PHE A 229 9.09 -8.38 -14.86
CA PHE A 229 7.84 -7.66 -14.70
C PHE A 229 6.67 -8.61 -14.78
N TYR A 230 5.82 -8.57 -13.80
CA TYR A 230 4.60 -9.35 -13.73
C TYR A 230 3.39 -8.42 -13.79
N ASP A 231 2.33 -8.87 -14.43
CA ASP A 231 1.04 -8.21 -14.33
C ASP A 231 0.27 -8.68 -13.08
N ARG A 232 -0.90 -8.11 -12.87
CA ARG A 232 -1.75 -8.44 -11.72
C ARG A 232 -2.24 -9.90 -11.70
N ASP A 233 -2.23 -10.56 -12.85
CA ASP A 233 -2.62 -11.96 -12.99
C ASP A 233 -1.43 -12.90 -12.73
N CYS A 234 -0.31 -12.33 -12.26
CA CYS A 234 0.94 -13.01 -11.94
C CYS A 234 1.61 -13.68 -13.16
N SER A 235 1.30 -13.23 -14.37
CA SER A 235 2.01 -13.66 -15.58
C SER A 235 3.19 -12.74 -15.89
N VAL A 236 4.29 -13.32 -16.40
CA VAL A 236 5.48 -12.56 -16.79
C VAL A 236 5.18 -11.76 -18.05
N ARG A 237 5.21 -10.43 -17.93
CA ARG A 237 4.99 -9.48 -19.03
C ARG A 237 6.25 -9.20 -19.82
N ALA A 238 7.36 -9.00 -19.12
CA ALA A 238 8.66 -8.69 -19.71
C ALA A 238 9.79 -9.09 -18.77
N SER A 239 10.98 -9.30 -19.34
CA SER A 239 12.19 -9.46 -18.53
C SER A 239 13.41 -8.85 -19.21
N TYR A 240 14.34 -8.31 -18.39
CA TYR A 240 15.56 -7.68 -18.83
C TYR A 240 16.74 -8.26 -18.08
N TYR A 241 17.81 -8.59 -18.82
CA TYR A 241 19.07 -9.03 -18.23
C TYR A 241 19.98 -7.82 -18.02
N LEU A 242 20.54 -7.72 -16.81
CA LEU A 242 21.46 -6.64 -16.47
C LEU A 242 22.90 -7.13 -16.55
N THR A 243 23.79 -6.26 -17.02
CA THR A 243 25.24 -6.52 -17.03
C THR A 243 25.88 -6.37 -15.66
N GLY A 244 25.17 -5.75 -14.71
CA GLY A 244 25.61 -5.56 -13.32
C GLY A 244 24.76 -6.31 -12.31
N TYR A 245 25.28 -6.43 -11.08
CA TYR A 245 24.55 -6.96 -9.94
C TYR A 245 23.50 -5.96 -9.45
N ALA A 246 22.25 -6.34 -9.46
CA ALA A 246 21.18 -5.50 -8.94
C ALA A 246 21.32 -5.31 -7.43
N LEU A 247 21.24 -4.06 -6.96
CA LEU A 247 21.41 -3.67 -5.57
C LEU A 247 20.09 -3.32 -4.90
N SER A 248 19.23 -2.56 -5.59
CA SER A 248 17.99 -2.03 -5.04
C SER A 248 16.93 -1.93 -6.12
N VAL A 249 15.68 -2.07 -5.72
CA VAL A 249 14.50 -1.81 -6.54
C VAL A 249 13.52 -0.96 -5.75
N ALA A 250 12.85 -0.05 -6.43
CA ALA A 250 11.75 0.73 -5.89
C ALA A 250 10.65 0.86 -6.94
N VAL A 251 9.39 0.85 -6.51
CA VAL A 251 8.22 1.12 -7.34
C VAL A 251 7.70 2.52 -7.01
N SER A 252 7.27 3.27 -8.02
CA SER A 252 6.75 4.62 -7.83
C SER A 252 5.43 4.60 -7.04
N PRO A 253 5.10 5.65 -6.28
CA PRO A 253 3.82 5.73 -5.58
C PRO A 253 2.60 5.65 -6.50
N SER A 254 2.73 6.05 -7.78
CA SER A 254 1.67 5.91 -8.78
C SER A 254 1.56 4.49 -9.37
N GLY A 255 2.56 3.63 -9.13
CA GLY A 255 2.63 2.29 -9.75
C GLY A 255 3.02 2.28 -11.23
N ASP A 256 3.38 3.43 -11.83
CA ASP A 256 3.68 3.51 -13.26
C ASP A 256 5.13 3.16 -13.60
N PHE A 257 6.05 3.39 -12.65
CA PHE A 257 7.49 3.25 -12.85
C PHE A 257 8.14 2.40 -11.76
N ALA A 258 9.24 1.74 -12.14
CA ALA A 258 10.18 1.11 -11.23
C ALA A 258 11.60 1.60 -11.51
N ALA A 259 12.36 1.85 -10.46
CA ALA A 259 13.77 2.18 -10.54
C ALA A 259 14.60 1.00 -10.01
N VAL A 260 15.63 0.63 -10.75
CA VAL A 260 16.58 -0.44 -10.39
C VAL A 260 17.98 0.12 -10.44
N THR A 261 18.71 -0.03 -9.35
CA THR A 261 20.15 0.26 -9.33
C THR A 261 20.93 -1.05 -9.44
N SER A 262 22.00 -1.02 -10.21
CA SER A 262 22.94 -2.15 -10.33
C SER A 262 24.36 -1.64 -10.32
N VAL A 263 25.31 -2.51 -9.99
CA VAL A 263 26.74 -2.26 -10.02
C VAL A 263 27.44 -3.24 -10.92
N GLU A 264 28.35 -2.75 -11.72
CA GLU A 264 29.27 -3.57 -12.51
C GLU A 264 30.71 -3.11 -12.30
N GLU A 265 31.64 -3.99 -12.60
CA GLU A 265 33.05 -3.63 -12.74
C GLU A 265 33.35 -3.42 -14.22
N ALA A 266 34.01 -2.30 -14.53
CA ALA A 266 34.57 -2.04 -15.85
C ALA A 266 35.88 -1.31 -15.70
N ASP A 267 36.93 -1.78 -16.36
CA ASP A 267 38.28 -1.20 -16.34
C ASP A 267 38.89 -1.07 -14.92
N GLY A 268 38.58 -2.03 -14.03
CA GLY A 268 39.05 -2.04 -12.64
C GLY A 268 38.35 -1.01 -11.73
N LYS A 269 37.22 -0.44 -12.18
CA LYS A 269 36.43 0.53 -11.43
C LYS A 269 34.98 0.07 -11.30
N PHE A 270 34.34 0.47 -10.22
CA PHE A 270 32.91 0.25 -10.05
C PHE A 270 32.11 1.29 -10.82
N ARG A 271 31.08 0.84 -11.51
CA ARG A 271 30.07 1.67 -12.15
C ARG A 271 28.72 1.34 -11.59
N SER A 272 27.99 2.31 -11.12
CA SER A 272 26.57 2.13 -10.80
C SER A 272 25.72 2.54 -11.99
N LYS A 273 24.77 1.68 -12.32
CA LYS A 273 23.77 1.92 -13.36
C LYS A 273 22.39 2.10 -12.71
N ILE A 274 21.67 3.11 -13.15
CA ILE A 274 20.31 3.40 -12.72
C ILE A 274 19.41 3.24 -13.93
N ASN A 275 18.55 2.25 -13.90
CA ASN A 275 17.57 1.97 -14.96
C ASN A 275 16.17 2.30 -14.41
N ILE A 276 15.41 3.09 -15.16
CA ILE A 276 14.03 3.38 -14.86
C ILE A 276 13.16 2.68 -15.89
N PHE A 277 12.25 1.86 -15.44
CA PHE A 277 11.35 1.06 -16.25
C PHE A 277 9.90 1.55 -16.06
N ARG A 278 9.08 1.32 -17.07
CA ARG A 278 7.61 1.36 -16.91
C ARG A 278 7.14 0.02 -16.35
N MET A 279 6.22 0.04 -15.40
CA MET A 279 5.64 -1.21 -14.86
C MET A 279 4.88 -2.01 -15.93
N SER A 280 4.50 -1.37 -17.05
CA SER A 280 4.04 -2.08 -18.25
C SER A 280 5.11 -2.93 -18.96
N GLY A 281 6.35 -2.94 -18.48
CA GLY A 281 7.45 -3.74 -19.01
C GLY A 281 8.28 -3.04 -20.10
N GLY A 282 8.24 -1.70 -20.17
CA GLY A 282 9.07 -0.91 -21.10
C GLY A 282 10.21 -0.19 -20.39
N ILE A 283 11.31 0.03 -21.09
CA ILE A 283 12.41 0.91 -20.63
C ILE A 283 11.89 2.36 -20.71
N ALA A 284 12.01 3.12 -19.63
CA ALA A 284 11.56 4.52 -19.58
C ALA A 284 12.65 5.52 -19.95
N ASN A 285 13.93 5.18 -19.74
CA ASN A 285 15.07 6.06 -20.00
C ASN A 285 16.28 5.28 -20.51
N GLU A 286 17.23 5.99 -21.06
CA GLU A 286 18.59 5.47 -21.19
C GLU A 286 19.21 5.23 -19.82
N THR A 287 20.06 4.21 -19.71
CA THR A 287 20.75 3.87 -18.46
C THR A 287 21.61 5.04 -17.99
N VAL A 288 21.31 5.57 -16.80
CA VAL A 288 22.16 6.59 -16.17
C VAL A 288 23.34 5.87 -15.50
N THR A 289 24.56 6.20 -15.92
CA THR A 289 25.80 5.61 -15.41
C THR A 289 26.51 6.60 -14.50
N VAL A 290 26.90 6.16 -13.30
CA VAL A 290 27.68 6.92 -12.34
C VAL A 290 28.99 6.20 -12.10
N GLU A 291 30.10 6.84 -12.52
CA GLU A 291 31.44 6.25 -12.43
C GLU A 291 32.01 6.38 -11.01
N ASN A 292 32.80 5.37 -10.62
CA ASN A 292 33.52 5.31 -9.34
C ASN A 292 32.63 5.48 -8.09
N ALA A 293 31.36 5.14 -8.18
CA ALA A 293 30.41 5.26 -7.08
C ALA A 293 29.58 3.99 -6.94
N LEU A 294 29.29 3.59 -5.72
CA LEU A 294 28.41 2.49 -5.39
C LEU A 294 27.05 3.06 -4.99
N ALA A 295 26.01 2.77 -5.77
CA ALA A 295 24.66 3.17 -5.39
C ALA A 295 24.25 2.42 -4.12
N GLY A 296 23.82 3.15 -3.10
CA GLY A 296 23.28 2.58 -1.86
C GLY A 296 21.78 2.35 -1.98
N VAL A 297 20.99 3.26 -1.42
CA VAL A 297 19.52 3.18 -1.42
C VAL A 297 18.96 3.93 -2.61
N CYS A 298 17.98 3.32 -3.29
CA CYS A 298 17.19 3.98 -4.31
C CYS A 298 15.71 3.98 -3.89
N GLY A 299 14.99 5.05 -4.20
CA GLY A 299 13.57 5.16 -3.89
C GLY A 299 12.91 6.31 -4.65
N PHE A 300 11.59 6.31 -4.66
CA PHE A 300 10.81 7.39 -5.27
C PHE A 300 10.49 8.47 -4.23
N ALA A 301 11.01 9.67 -4.45
CA ALA A 301 10.64 10.86 -3.68
C ALA A 301 9.35 11.54 -4.19
N ALA A 302 8.88 11.18 -5.39
CA ALA A 302 7.59 11.53 -5.95
C ALA A 302 7.27 10.53 -7.08
N ALA A 303 6.07 10.57 -7.63
CA ALA A 303 5.68 9.69 -8.73
C ALA A 303 6.64 9.78 -9.94
N ASP A 304 7.25 10.95 -10.15
CA ASP A 304 8.14 11.26 -11.26
C ASP A 304 9.59 11.60 -10.84
N ARG A 305 9.97 11.29 -9.58
CA ARG A 305 11.29 11.59 -9.02
C ARG A 305 11.90 10.41 -8.32
N VAL A 306 13.05 9.99 -8.80
CA VAL A 306 13.85 8.92 -8.21
C VAL A 306 15.04 9.54 -7.48
N ALA A 307 15.24 9.19 -6.23
CA ALA A 307 16.40 9.58 -5.45
C ALA A 307 17.32 8.36 -5.28
N VAL A 308 18.61 8.57 -5.48
CA VAL A 308 19.65 7.56 -5.28
C VAL A 308 20.74 8.14 -4.38
N ALA A 309 20.98 7.52 -3.25
CA ALA A 309 22.03 7.89 -2.33
C ALA A 309 23.33 7.16 -2.67
N PHE A 310 24.41 7.91 -2.83
CA PHE A 310 25.76 7.43 -2.99
C PHE A 310 26.60 7.78 -1.76
N PRO A 311 27.78 7.20 -1.58
CA PRO A 311 28.66 7.54 -0.46
C PRO A 311 29.13 9.00 -0.43
N ASP A 312 29.18 9.66 -1.59
CA ASP A 312 29.71 11.01 -1.78
C ASP A 312 28.66 12.04 -2.21
N ARG A 313 27.48 11.58 -2.65
CA ARG A 313 26.43 12.45 -3.20
C ARG A 313 25.04 11.86 -3.08
N LEU A 314 24.04 12.73 -3.16
CA LEU A 314 22.64 12.37 -3.42
C LEU A 314 22.28 12.83 -4.83
N THR A 315 21.81 11.93 -5.66
CA THR A 315 21.34 12.25 -7.01
C THR A 315 19.81 12.09 -7.07
N VAL A 316 19.14 13.12 -7.57
CA VAL A 316 17.69 13.10 -7.86
C VAL A 316 17.51 13.12 -9.37
N LEU A 317 16.81 12.11 -9.89
CA LEU A 317 16.51 11.93 -11.30
C LEU A 317 15.02 12.10 -11.57
N ARG A 318 14.68 12.52 -12.76
CA ARG A 318 13.32 12.38 -13.31
C ARG A 318 13.14 10.97 -13.89
N THR A 319 11.90 10.56 -14.09
CA THR A 319 11.58 9.26 -14.72
C THR A 319 12.01 9.17 -16.18
N ASP A 320 12.34 10.28 -16.83
CA ASP A 320 12.96 10.32 -18.16
C ASP A 320 14.50 10.15 -18.14
N GLY A 321 15.10 9.93 -16.96
CA GLY A 321 16.53 9.77 -16.75
C GLY A 321 17.31 11.09 -16.60
N SER A 322 16.67 12.25 -16.80
CA SER A 322 17.36 13.54 -16.64
C SER A 322 17.70 13.81 -15.18
N VAL A 323 18.90 14.33 -14.92
CA VAL A 323 19.36 14.72 -13.59
C VAL A 323 18.63 16.00 -13.16
N GLN A 324 17.83 15.91 -12.09
CA GLN A 324 17.17 17.07 -11.49
C GLN A 324 18.08 17.81 -10.53
N ALA A 325 18.81 17.07 -9.70
CA ALA A 325 19.78 17.63 -8.75
C ALA A 325 20.87 16.60 -8.44
N GLU A 326 22.07 17.10 -8.24
CA GLU A 326 23.21 16.35 -7.73
C GLU A 326 23.79 17.14 -6.53
N ILE A 327 23.73 16.53 -5.34
CA ILE A 327 24.04 17.21 -4.09
C ILE A 327 25.24 16.50 -3.45
N PRO A 328 26.41 17.17 -3.36
CA PRO A 328 27.55 16.57 -2.70
C PRO A 328 27.28 16.37 -1.21
N LEU A 329 27.69 15.24 -0.68
CA LEU A 329 27.59 14.89 0.73
C LEU A 329 28.95 15.09 1.40
N GLU A 330 29.30 16.36 1.54
CA GLU A 330 30.45 16.79 2.31
C GLU A 330 30.13 16.75 3.82
N ASP A 331 31.11 16.84 4.69
CA ASP A 331 30.99 16.86 6.16
C ASP A 331 30.65 15.52 6.86
N GLY A 332 30.98 14.37 6.28
CA GLY A 332 30.81 13.09 6.96
C GLY A 332 30.60 11.92 6.02
N THR A 333 30.33 10.76 6.60
CA THR A 333 30.04 9.53 5.87
C THR A 333 28.54 9.23 6.00
N PRO A 334 27.80 9.07 4.88
CA PRO A 334 26.41 8.61 4.93
C PRO A 334 26.31 7.21 5.56
N THR A 335 25.44 7.05 6.54
CA THR A 335 25.23 5.77 7.23
C THR A 335 23.85 5.19 6.96
N LEU A 336 22.82 6.03 6.97
CA LEU A 336 21.44 5.62 6.71
C LEU A 336 20.76 6.62 5.78
N CYS A 337 19.84 6.12 4.95
CA CYS A 337 19.03 6.94 4.07
C CYS A 337 17.55 6.49 4.17
N ALA A 338 16.65 7.46 4.20
CA ALA A 338 15.21 7.23 4.05
C ALA A 338 14.68 8.11 2.92
N ILE A 339 13.93 7.50 2.02
CA ILE A 339 13.27 8.16 0.91
C ILE A 339 11.77 7.91 1.06
N SER A 340 10.99 8.97 1.06
CA SER A 340 9.54 8.91 1.17
C SER A 340 8.91 9.92 0.21
N ALA A 341 7.60 9.83 -0.02
CA ALA A 341 6.88 10.76 -0.85
C ALA A 341 7.06 12.21 -0.34
N GLY A 342 7.79 13.00 -1.10
CA GLY A 342 8.06 14.41 -0.82
C GLY A 342 9.38 14.72 -0.12
N ARG A 343 10.04 13.73 0.52
CA ARG A 343 11.25 13.98 1.34
C ARG A 343 12.30 12.89 1.21
N ILE A 344 13.57 13.32 1.37
CA ILE A 344 14.73 12.46 1.39
C ILE A 344 15.56 12.84 2.62
N ALA A 345 15.89 11.87 3.47
CA ALA A 345 16.76 12.08 4.62
C ALA A 345 18.05 11.27 4.47
N ILE A 346 19.15 11.88 4.81
CA ILE A 346 20.45 11.22 4.90
C ILE A 346 21.03 11.48 6.28
N LEU A 347 21.36 10.41 6.97
CA LEU A 347 22.09 10.46 8.23
C LEU A 347 23.58 10.35 7.94
N MET A 348 24.33 11.37 8.34
CA MET A 348 25.77 11.51 8.10
C MET A 348 26.51 11.34 9.42
N GLN A 349 27.44 10.43 9.51
CA GLN A 349 28.37 10.35 10.64
C GLN A 349 29.49 11.42 10.45
N LYS A 350 29.54 12.41 11.31
CA LYS A 350 30.51 13.52 11.22
C LYS A 350 31.94 13.07 11.48
N SER A 351 32.13 12.14 12.40
CA SER A 351 33.43 11.58 12.74
C SER A 351 33.27 10.18 13.35
N LYS A 352 34.12 9.25 12.96
CA LYS A 352 34.08 7.85 13.45
C LYS A 352 34.22 7.73 14.97
N ASN A 353 34.77 8.74 15.64
CA ASN A 353 35.13 8.66 17.08
C ASN A 353 34.21 9.48 17.99
N THR A 354 33.27 10.25 17.47
CA THR A 354 32.51 11.23 18.29
C THR A 354 31.05 10.85 18.56
N GLY A 355 30.52 9.82 17.90
CA GLY A 355 29.09 9.51 18.02
C GLY A 355 28.14 10.62 17.51
N ASN A 356 28.68 11.66 16.86
CA ASN A 356 27.91 12.80 16.36
C ASN A 356 27.46 12.57 14.93
N TYR A 357 26.19 12.77 14.69
CA TYR A 357 25.56 12.62 13.39
C TYR A 357 24.92 13.94 12.95
N ALA A 358 24.95 14.18 11.64
CA ALA A 358 24.16 15.22 10.98
C ALA A 358 22.98 14.57 10.24
N VAL A 359 21.81 15.15 10.39
CA VAL A 359 20.59 14.75 9.68
C VAL A 359 20.33 15.78 8.61
N LYS A 360 20.58 15.43 7.36
CA LYS A 360 20.29 16.30 6.20
C LYS A 360 18.99 15.86 5.56
N VAL A 361 18.02 16.77 5.46
CA VAL A 361 16.72 16.49 4.84
C VAL A 361 16.52 17.40 3.64
N PHE A 362 16.10 16.76 2.53
CA PHE A 362 15.86 17.41 1.25
C PHE A 362 14.40 17.18 0.83
N ASP A 363 13.88 18.06 0.00
CA ASP A 363 12.61 17.86 -0.69
C ASP A 363 12.78 16.92 -1.90
N LYS A 364 11.66 16.60 -2.56
CA LYS A 364 11.62 15.74 -3.75
C LYS A 364 12.45 16.25 -4.94
N ASN A 365 12.87 17.51 -4.95
CA ASN A 365 13.68 18.12 -6.01
C ASN A 365 15.16 18.26 -5.59
N GLY A 366 15.53 17.80 -4.40
CA GLY A 366 16.89 17.89 -3.87
C GLY A 366 17.20 19.22 -3.17
N LYS A 367 16.21 20.10 -2.96
CA LYS A 367 16.42 21.34 -2.19
C LYS A 367 16.49 21.02 -0.71
N SER A 368 17.49 21.56 -0.01
CA SER A 368 17.63 21.38 1.45
C SER A 368 16.41 21.96 2.18
N VAL A 369 15.81 21.14 3.05
CA VAL A 369 14.71 21.54 3.94
C VAL A 369 15.26 21.93 5.30
N TYR A 370 16.10 21.08 5.89
CA TYR A 370 16.84 21.38 7.11
C TYR A 370 18.10 20.51 7.25
N ASN A 371 19.01 21.00 8.12
CA ASN A 371 20.18 20.27 8.57
C ASN A 371 20.20 20.35 10.10
N SER A 372 20.14 19.23 10.78
CA SER A 372 20.08 19.12 12.23
C SER A 372 21.13 18.15 12.73
N GLY A 373 21.44 18.20 14.02
CA GLY A 373 22.40 17.31 14.66
C GLY A 373 21.73 16.37 15.67
N VAL A 374 22.31 15.19 15.84
CA VAL A 374 21.97 14.27 16.94
C VAL A 374 23.23 13.56 17.41
N ALA A 375 23.33 13.40 18.73
CA ALA A 375 24.42 12.68 19.37
C ALA A 375 23.83 11.53 20.19
N PRO A 376 23.49 10.41 19.56
CA PRO A 376 22.92 9.27 20.27
C PRO A 376 24.00 8.49 21.03
N ASP A 377 23.59 7.83 22.13
CA ASP A 377 24.46 6.98 22.94
C ASP A 377 24.90 5.68 22.24
N ALA A 378 24.26 5.34 21.13
CA ALA A 378 24.54 4.14 20.34
C ALA A 378 24.45 4.45 18.85
N GLU A 379 25.04 3.60 18.03
CA GLU A 379 24.96 3.71 16.57
C GLU A 379 23.51 3.63 16.08
N PRO A 380 23.07 4.58 15.23
CA PRO A 380 21.76 4.55 14.60
C PRO A 380 21.60 3.32 13.68
N THR A 381 20.47 2.63 13.83
CA THR A 381 20.22 1.37 13.10
C THR A 381 19.03 1.44 12.15
N ALA A 382 18.17 2.44 12.31
CA ALA A 382 17.03 2.64 11.41
C ALA A 382 16.66 4.12 11.30
N ILE A 383 16.19 4.50 10.12
CA ILE A 383 15.68 5.84 9.81
C ILE A 383 14.43 5.70 8.96
N ALA A 384 13.37 6.43 9.26
CA ALA A 384 12.13 6.39 8.49
C ALA A 384 11.33 7.69 8.63
N PHE A 385 10.56 8.04 7.60
CA PHE A 385 9.60 9.14 7.62
C PHE A 385 8.20 8.69 8.00
N GLY A 386 7.53 9.46 8.87
CA GLY A 386 6.08 9.47 9.05
C GLY A 386 5.56 10.81 8.56
N GLY A 387 5.06 10.85 7.33
CA GLY A 387 4.72 12.12 6.68
C GLY A 387 5.91 13.07 6.61
N ASN A 388 5.83 14.19 7.33
CA ASN A 388 6.91 15.20 7.39
C ASN A 388 7.89 14.99 8.55
N VAL A 389 7.58 14.12 9.48
CA VAL A 389 8.38 13.86 10.69
C VAL A 389 9.37 12.74 10.41
N LEU A 390 10.61 12.92 10.85
CA LEU A 390 11.65 11.91 10.71
C LEU A 390 11.89 11.22 12.04
N TYR A 391 11.99 9.89 12.00
CA TYR A 391 12.31 9.05 13.15
C TYR A 391 13.63 8.35 12.92
N ILE A 392 14.48 8.32 13.97
CA ILE A 392 15.78 7.64 13.98
C ILE A 392 15.85 6.76 15.22
N ARG A 393 16.16 5.48 15.03
CA ARG A 393 16.39 4.56 16.12
C ARG A 393 17.90 4.40 16.34
N ALA A 394 18.31 4.56 17.61
CA ALA A 394 19.68 4.32 18.05
C ALA A 394 19.68 3.63 19.42
N GLY A 395 20.12 2.38 19.47
CA GLY A 395 20.12 1.58 20.68
C GLY A 395 18.74 1.47 21.34
N SER A 396 18.62 2.00 22.56
CA SER A 396 17.37 2.02 23.35
C SER A 396 16.59 3.31 23.20
N TYR A 397 16.93 4.17 22.26
CA TYR A 397 16.27 5.44 22.05
C TYR A 397 15.71 5.56 20.65
N LEU A 398 14.59 6.23 20.59
CA LEU A 398 13.92 6.64 19.38
C LEU A 398 13.87 8.17 19.36
N TYR A 399 14.52 8.76 18.38
CA TYR A 399 14.57 10.21 18.17
C TYR A 399 13.53 10.62 17.14
N ARG A 400 12.81 11.70 17.42
CA ARG A 400 11.81 12.30 16.55
C ARG A 400 12.22 13.73 16.19
N PHE A 401 12.33 14.02 14.90
CA PHE A 401 12.62 15.33 14.36
C PHE A 401 11.34 15.95 13.83
N SER A 402 11.03 17.18 14.25
CA SER A 402 9.91 17.93 13.69
C SER A 402 10.09 18.15 12.18
N GLY A 403 9.00 18.41 11.46
CA GLY A 403 9.04 18.57 10.01
C GLY A 403 9.92 19.71 9.49
N ASP A 404 10.28 20.66 10.36
CA ASP A 404 11.22 21.77 10.12
C ASP A 404 12.61 21.54 10.74
N GLY A 405 12.83 20.41 11.43
CA GLY A 405 14.09 20.03 12.07
C GLY A 405 14.47 20.85 13.32
N ARG A 406 13.57 21.75 13.80
CA ARG A 406 13.88 22.64 14.95
C ARG A 406 13.76 21.94 16.27
N ALA A 407 12.79 21.04 16.42
CA ALA A 407 12.60 20.26 17.62
C ALA A 407 13.08 18.84 17.42
N VAL A 408 13.91 18.36 18.34
CA VAL A 408 14.37 16.96 18.42
C VAL A 408 13.96 16.44 19.78
N THR A 409 13.04 15.51 19.79
CA THR A 409 12.53 14.87 21.00
C THR A 409 12.89 13.40 21.00
N SER A 410 12.93 12.76 22.15
CA SER A 410 13.27 11.34 22.25
C SER A 410 12.34 10.57 23.19
N THR A 411 12.31 9.27 23.00
CA THR A 411 11.65 8.33 23.92
C THR A 411 12.47 7.06 24.06
N ARG A 412 12.38 6.43 25.22
CA ARG A 412 13.06 5.16 25.47
C ARG A 412 12.25 3.99 24.94
N ILE A 413 12.91 3.08 24.23
CA ILE A 413 12.33 1.85 23.69
C ILE A 413 13.13 0.63 24.19
N SER A 414 12.60 -0.57 24.03
CA SER A 414 13.36 -1.79 24.32
C SER A 414 14.47 -1.99 23.28
N ARG A 415 15.59 -2.60 23.70
CA ARG A 415 16.75 -2.87 22.83
C ARG A 415 16.50 -3.93 21.77
N ASP A 416 15.58 -4.84 22.05
CA ASP A 416 15.20 -5.96 21.19
C ASP A 416 14.24 -5.59 20.04
N MET A 417 13.95 -4.30 19.91
CA MET A 417 13.17 -3.80 18.76
C MET A 417 14.00 -3.89 17.48
N LEU A 418 13.36 -4.35 16.40
CA LEU A 418 14.03 -4.68 15.13
C LEU A 418 13.78 -3.62 14.06
N ALA A 419 12.58 -3.05 13.99
CA ALA A 419 12.18 -2.11 12.95
C ALA A 419 11.34 -0.96 13.49
N ILE A 420 11.35 0.17 12.78
CA ILE A 420 10.46 1.30 12.98
C ILE A 420 9.61 1.49 11.73
N LEU A 421 8.30 1.58 11.90
CA LEU A 421 7.33 1.74 10.83
C LEU A 421 6.40 2.91 11.16
N PRO A 422 6.74 4.14 10.73
CA PRO A 422 5.88 5.29 10.95
C PRO A 422 4.51 5.14 10.29
N ASP A 423 3.46 5.57 10.98
CA ASP A 423 2.08 5.53 10.51
C ASP A 423 1.63 6.87 9.94
N SER A 424 2.02 7.94 10.65
CA SER A 424 1.67 9.32 10.32
C SER A 424 2.70 10.27 10.96
N ASP A 425 2.47 11.56 10.84
CA ASP A 425 3.25 12.58 11.58
C ASP A 425 3.16 12.42 13.10
N SER A 426 2.14 11.74 13.61
CA SER A 426 1.80 11.66 15.03
C SER A 426 1.99 10.30 15.67
N SER A 427 2.19 9.24 14.89
CA SER A 427 2.32 7.87 15.41
C SER A 427 3.23 6.98 14.59
N LEU A 428 3.84 6.00 15.25
CA LEU A 428 4.64 4.94 14.60
C LEU A 428 4.51 3.63 15.37
N LEU A 429 4.76 2.53 14.66
CA LEU A 429 4.96 1.20 15.23
C LEU A 429 6.45 0.92 15.37
N VAL A 430 6.84 0.40 16.53
CA VAL A 430 8.18 -0.12 16.80
C VAL A 430 8.05 -1.62 16.97
N CYS A 431 8.63 -2.39 16.04
CA CYS A 431 8.44 -3.83 15.93
C CYS A 431 9.60 -4.58 16.59
N GLY A 432 9.28 -5.57 17.41
CA GLY A 432 10.20 -6.50 18.04
C GLY A 432 10.09 -7.92 17.47
N SER A 433 10.57 -8.92 18.19
CA SER A 433 10.53 -10.31 17.74
C SER A 433 9.15 -10.97 17.88
N ALA A 434 8.31 -10.51 18.83
CA ALA A 434 7.02 -11.13 19.15
C ALA A 434 5.88 -10.11 19.29
N PHE A 435 6.18 -8.84 19.26
CA PHE A 435 5.15 -7.77 19.34
C PHE A 435 5.66 -6.47 18.74
N ALA A 436 4.74 -5.62 18.32
CA ALA A 436 4.99 -4.23 17.99
C ALA A 436 4.27 -3.31 18.99
N SER A 437 4.94 -2.24 19.39
CA SER A 437 4.37 -1.19 20.25
C SER A 437 4.13 0.07 19.45
N ARG A 438 2.99 0.73 19.70
CA ARG A 438 2.64 2.00 19.08
C ARG A 438 3.10 3.14 19.96
N TYR A 439 3.81 4.10 19.39
CA TYR A 439 4.25 5.32 20.02
C TYR A 439 3.58 6.52 19.36
N TYR A 440 3.17 7.48 20.17
CA TYR A 440 2.54 8.72 19.74
C TYR A 440 3.44 9.91 20.03
N THR A 441 3.18 11.05 19.39
CA THR A 441 3.95 12.30 19.62
C THR A 441 4.07 12.66 21.12
N ARG A 442 3.02 12.40 21.91
CA ARG A 442 2.98 12.66 23.36
C ARG A 442 3.95 11.80 24.18
N ASP A 443 4.43 10.69 23.64
CA ASP A 443 5.34 9.76 24.32
C ASP A 443 6.81 10.20 24.20
N PHE A 444 7.06 11.28 23.45
CA PHE A 444 8.37 11.88 23.25
C PHE A 444 8.51 13.12 24.14
N SER A 445 9.64 13.22 24.83
CA SER A 445 10.02 14.37 25.65
C SER A 445 11.22 15.10 25.06
N ASP A 446 11.35 16.36 25.40
CA ASP A 446 12.55 17.13 25.08
C ASP A 446 13.75 16.51 25.83
N ASN A 447 14.86 16.41 25.16
CA ASN A 447 16.13 15.93 25.74
C ASN A 447 16.86 17.04 26.43
#